data_d1f4fc3d98d2284f5a8522fde1962636
#
_entry.id   d1f4fc3d98d2284f5a8522fde1962636
#
_cell.length_a   1.000
_cell.length_b   1.000
_cell.length_c   1.000
_cell.angle_alpha   90.00
_cell.angle_beta   90.00
_cell.angle_gamma   90.00
#
_symmetry.space_group_name_H-M   'P 1'
#
loop_
_entity.id
_entity.type
_entity.pdbx_description
1 polymer ?
#
loop_
_entity_poly.entity_id
_entity_poly.type
_entity_poly.pdbx_seq_one_letter_code
_entity_poly.pdbx_strand_id
1 'polypeptide(L)'
;RQAVKLGLKSICFTDHNDFDYPPENGEVMFMLDFKPYVDTITSLKEKYSHIIDISTGVEQGLMPSVAGHVNEYDKDSVLDFIIGSSHLVYGNDPYYDEFWQNLSVKEGISTYYEGIIDSLKVCSNFDVYGHLDYIIRYAPGKDTAYNWKDYSDYIDTILRMLIENGKGIEINT
;
A
#
# COMPACT_ATOMS: atom_id res chain seq x y z
N ARG A 1 11.92 1.71 20.27
CA ARG A 1 12.39 2.61 21.36
C ARG A 1 11.72 3.98 21.31
N GLN A 2 11.61 4.61 20.11
CA GLN A 2 11.00 5.94 19.99
C GLN A 2 9.51 5.91 20.35
N ALA A 3 8.76 4.93 19.88
CA ALA A 3 7.35 4.74 20.21
C ALA A 3 7.09 4.69 21.74
N VAL A 4 7.94 3.94 22.46
CA VAL A 4 7.89 3.87 23.93
C VAL A 4 8.16 5.24 24.56
N LYS A 5 9.17 6.00 24.08
CA LYS A 5 9.47 7.34 24.58
C LYS A 5 8.34 8.33 24.36
N LEU A 6 7.59 8.17 23.26
CA LEU A 6 6.42 8.98 22.94
C LEU A 6 5.15 8.53 23.67
N GLY A 7 5.23 7.46 24.46
CA GLY A 7 4.11 6.94 25.26
C GLY A 7 3.03 6.25 24.45
N LEU A 8 3.34 5.77 23.22
CA LEU A 8 2.42 4.99 22.43
C LEU A 8 2.03 3.71 23.16
N LYS A 9 0.78 3.30 23.05
CA LYS A 9 0.25 2.07 23.64
C LYS A 9 0.41 0.86 22.73
N SER A 10 0.38 1.10 21.43
CA SER A 10 0.53 0.07 20.41
C SER A 10 1.28 0.61 19.18
N ILE A 11 1.85 -0.30 18.41
CA ILE A 11 2.47 -0.02 17.11
C ILE A 11 2.34 -1.27 16.23
N CYS A 12 2.06 -1.07 14.94
CA CYS A 12 2.16 -2.10 13.92
C CYS A 12 3.34 -1.79 13.00
N PHE A 13 4.14 -2.80 12.67
CA PHE A 13 5.14 -2.70 11.61
C PHE A 13 4.50 -3.16 10.32
N THR A 14 4.66 -2.39 9.25
CA THR A 14 4.05 -2.63 7.94
C THR A 14 5.07 -2.33 6.85
N ASP A 15 6.15 -3.12 6.81
CA ASP A 15 7.16 -2.98 5.78
C ASP A 15 6.61 -3.37 4.41
N HIS A 16 7.16 -2.78 3.34
CA HIS A 16 6.72 -3.00 1.97
C HIS A 16 6.92 -4.43 1.50
N ASN A 17 5.94 -4.93 0.73
CA ASN A 17 6.03 -6.17 -0.01
C ASN A 17 5.34 -6.01 -1.37
N ASP A 18 6.11 -5.65 -2.37
CA ASP A 18 5.64 -5.38 -3.72
C ASP A 18 6.10 -6.48 -4.67
N PHE A 19 5.22 -7.43 -4.97
CA PHE A 19 5.47 -8.43 -6.01
C PHE A 19 5.58 -7.76 -7.38
N ASP A 20 6.47 -8.28 -8.21
CA ASP A 20 6.73 -7.80 -9.58
C ASP A 20 7.22 -6.34 -9.65
N TYR A 21 7.74 -5.77 -8.53
CA TYR A 21 8.37 -4.46 -8.61
C TYR A 21 9.61 -4.55 -9.52
N PRO A 22 9.77 -3.61 -10.47
CA PRO A 22 10.90 -3.64 -11.38
C PRO A 22 12.25 -3.63 -10.63
N PRO A 23 13.19 -4.51 -11.00
CA PRO A 23 14.49 -4.56 -10.34
C PRO A 23 15.29 -3.29 -10.64
N GLU A 24 15.97 -2.75 -9.63
CA GLU A 24 16.87 -1.61 -9.78
C GLU A 24 18.32 -2.11 -9.75
N ASN A 25 19.10 -1.78 -10.77
CA ASN A 25 20.50 -2.25 -10.93
C ASN A 25 20.68 -3.79 -10.81
N GLY A 26 19.63 -4.55 -11.12
CA GLY A 26 19.61 -6.02 -11.00
C GLY A 26 19.29 -6.54 -9.59
N GLU A 27 18.97 -5.66 -8.66
CA GLU A 27 18.51 -6.03 -7.30
C GLU A 27 16.99 -6.03 -7.23
N VAL A 28 16.44 -7.03 -6.52
CA VAL A 28 15.01 -7.11 -6.22
C VAL A 28 14.66 -6.01 -5.22
N MET A 29 13.70 -5.16 -5.60
CA MET A 29 13.26 -4.04 -4.77
C MET A 29 11.97 -4.39 -4.03
N PHE A 30 11.81 -3.83 -2.84
CA PHE A 30 10.59 -3.86 -2.04
C PHE A 30 9.95 -5.26 -1.81
N MET A 31 10.72 -6.33 -1.99
CA MET A 31 10.30 -7.69 -1.65
C MET A 31 10.71 -8.03 -0.22
N LEU A 32 9.74 -8.35 0.62
CA LEU A 32 9.98 -8.66 2.03
C LEU A 32 10.54 -10.08 2.19
N ASP A 33 11.69 -10.21 2.86
CA ASP A 33 12.12 -11.51 3.38
C ASP A 33 11.32 -11.84 4.66
N PHE A 34 10.26 -12.58 4.45
CA PHE A 34 9.21 -12.81 5.46
C PHE A 34 9.70 -13.43 6.74
N LYS A 35 10.55 -14.45 6.65
CA LYS A 35 10.98 -15.18 7.84
C LYS A 35 11.82 -14.33 8.80
N PRO A 36 12.94 -13.69 8.40
CA PRO A 36 13.70 -12.80 9.27
C PRO A 36 12.88 -11.61 9.79
N TYR A 37 11.95 -11.09 8.97
CA TYR A 37 11.05 -10.02 9.37
C TYR A 37 10.19 -10.43 10.56
N VAL A 38 9.47 -11.55 10.44
CA VAL A 38 8.61 -12.08 11.49
C VAL A 38 9.41 -12.45 12.75
N ASP A 39 10.56 -13.12 12.60
CA ASP A 39 11.43 -13.48 13.71
C ASP A 39 11.88 -12.22 14.48
N THR A 40 12.19 -11.15 13.77
CA THR A 40 12.58 -9.87 14.37
C THR A 40 11.44 -9.25 15.16
N ILE A 41 10.22 -9.17 14.58
CA ILE A 41 9.06 -8.58 15.27
C ILE A 41 8.66 -9.43 16.47
N THR A 42 8.69 -10.75 16.36
CA THR A 42 8.45 -11.68 17.48
C THR A 42 9.39 -11.40 18.64
N SER A 43 10.67 -11.25 18.38
CA SER A 43 11.66 -10.88 19.39
C SER A 43 11.38 -9.51 20.03
N LEU A 44 10.85 -8.56 19.25
CA LEU A 44 10.43 -7.25 19.76
C LEU A 44 9.16 -7.35 20.60
N LYS A 45 8.17 -8.14 20.19
CA LYS A 45 6.96 -8.44 20.98
C LYS A 45 7.32 -8.98 22.36
N GLU A 46 8.19 -9.98 22.42
CA GLU A 46 8.68 -10.56 23.68
C GLU A 46 9.39 -9.49 24.55
N LYS A 47 10.35 -8.77 23.96
CA LYS A 47 11.18 -7.80 24.66
C LYS A 47 10.39 -6.64 25.26
N TYR A 48 9.30 -6.22 24.62
CA TYR A 48 8.52 -5.04 25.01
C TYR A 48 7.12 -5.37 25.50
N SER A 49 6.79 -6.64 25.74
CA SER A 49 5.47 -7.18 26.12
C SER A 49 4.77 -6.45 27.26
N HIS A 50 5.52 -5.89 28.21
CA HIS A 50 4.95 -5.17 29.37
C HIS A 50 4.91 -3.64 29.19
N ILE A 51 5.31 -3.14 28.01
CA ILE A 51 5.53 -1.71 27.77
C ILE A 51 4.63 -1.20 26.66
N ILE A 52 4.55 -1.93 25.55
CA ILE A 52 3.83 -1.54 24.34
C ILE A 52 3.35 -2.78 23.59
N ASP A 53 2.13 -2.75 23.07
CA ASP A 53 1.64 -3.79 22.17
C ASP A 53 2.25 -3.62 20.80
N ILE A 54 2.80 -4.71 20.25
CA ILE A 54 3.42 -4.70 18.91
C ILE A 54 2.67 -5.68 18.03
N SER A 55 2.25 -5.22 16.86
CA SER A 55 1.61 -6.03 15.81
C SER A 55 2.54 -6.23 14.62
N THR A 56 2.38 -7.36 13.95
CA THR A 56 3.09 -7.71 12.72
C THR A 56 2.15 -7.46 11.54
N GLY A 57 2.49 -6.55 10.68
CA GLY A 57 1.72 -6.24 9.47
C GLY A 57 2.60 -6.26 8.23
N VAL A 58 2.03 -5.88 7.13
CA VAL A 58 2.70 -5.69 5.83
C VAL A 58 1.99 -4.59 5.06
N GLU A 59 2.74 -3.79 4.31
CA GLU A 59 2.19 -2.95 3.26
C GLU A 59 2.36 -3.67 1.93
N GLN A 60 1.25 -4.19 1.41
CA GLN A 60 1.20 -5.06 0.24
C GLN A 60 0.86 -4.29 -1.01
N GLY A 61 1.76 -4.31 -1.99
CA GLY A 61 1.48 -3.78 -3.32
C GLY A 61 0.37 -4.56 -4.02
N LEU A 62 -0.65 -3.85 -4.50
CA LEU A 62 -1.80 -4.42 -5.18
C LEU A 62 -1.74 -4.15 -6.68
N MET A 63 -1.76 -5.21 -7.47
CA MET A 63 -1.97 -5.18 -8.92
C MET A 63 -2.77 -6.42 -9.35
N PRO A 64 -3.52 -6.35 -10.47
CA PRO A 64 -4.22 -7.52 -10.99
C PRO A 64 -3.29 -8.71 -11.29
N SER A 65 -2.06 -8.44 -11.75
CA SER A 65 -1.07 -9.48 -12.08
C SER A 65 -0.60 -10.29 -10.88
N VAL A 66 -0.61 -9.70 -9.68
CA VAL A 66 -0.13 -10.33 -8.44
C VAL A 66 -1.24 -10.80 -7.52
N ALA A 67 -2.50 -10.69 -7.96
CA ALA A 67 -3.67 -11.03 -7.14
C ALA A 67 -3.64 -12.46 -6.56
N GLY A 68 -3.08 -13.42 -7.31
CA GLY A 68 -2.87 -14.78 -6.81
C GLY A 68 -2.01 -14.79 -5.55
N HIS A 69 -0.85 -14.16 -5.60
CA HIS A 69 0.07 -14.08 -4.46
C HIS A 69 -0.56 -13.32 -3.29
N VAL A 70 -1.19 -12.17 -3.55
CA VAL A 70 -1.82 -11.35 -2.51
C VAL A 70 -2.93 -12.09 -1.78
N ASN A 71 -3.79 -12.82 -2.52
CA ASN A 71 -4.96 -13.50 -1.94
C ASN A 71 -4.59 -14.82 -1.22
N GLU A 72 -3.45 -15.42 -1.56
CA GLU A 72 -2.95 -16.64 -0.94
C GLU A 72 -2.23 -16.43 0.40
N TYR A 73 -1.97 -15.17 0.80
CA TYR A 73 -1.44 -14.92 2.13
C TYR A 73 -2.37 -15.50 3.19
N ASP A 74 -1.85 -16.48 3.92
CA ASP A 74 -2.55 -17.06 5.05
C ASP A 74 -2.60 -16.05 6.20
N LYS A 75 -3.73 -15.34 6.30
CA LYS A 75 -3.98 -14.38 7.38
C LYS A 75 -3.87 -15.00 8.78
N ASP A 76 -4.10 -16.30 8.89
CA ASP A 76 -4.26 -16.96 10.19
C ASP A 76 -2.92 -17.28 10.87
N SER A 77 -1.79 -17.16 10.18
CA SER A 77 -0.55 -17.69 10.72
C SER A 77 0.43 -16.67 11.29
N VAL A 78 0.50 -15.43 10.79
CA VAL A 78 1.61 -14.54 11.17
C VAL A 78 1.31 -13.05 11.13
N LEU A 79 0.38 -12.59 10.28
CA LEU A 79 0.07 -11.17 10.11
C LEU A 79 -1.16 -10.75 10.91
N ASP A 80 -0.99 -9.71 11.71
CA ASP A 80 -2.09 -9.07 12.46
C ASP A 80 -2.82 -8.02 11.60
N PHE A 81 -2.16 -7.47 10.55
CA PHE A 81 -2.70 -6.36 9.78
C PHE A 81 -2.05 -6.22 8.39
N ILE A 82 -2.84 -5.93 7.36
CA ILE A 82 -2.37 -5.73 5.99
C ILE A 82 -2.90 -4.40 5.44
N ILE A 83 -1.99 -3.53 5.04
CA ILE A 83 -2.30 -2.36 4.23
C ILE A 83 -2.17 -2.78 2.76
N GLY A 84 -3.21 -2.59 1.96
CA GLY A 84 -3.14 -2.77 0.51
C GLY A 84 -2.91 -1.42 -0.16
N SER A 85 -1.85 -1.29 -0.96
CA SER A 85 -1.44 -0.03 -1.59
C SER A 85 -1.19 -0.20 -3.08
N SER A 86 -1.41 0.85 -3.88
CA SER A 86 -1.00 0.87 -5.29
C SER A 86 0.27 1.71 -5.45
N HIS A 87 1.41 1.03 -5.46
CA HIS A 87 2.71 1.63 -5.79
C HIS A 87 2.99 1.56 -7.29
N LEU A 88 2.55 0.47 -7.92
CA LEU A 88 2.62 0.28 -9.37
C LEU A 88 1.23 0.32 -10.00
N VAL A 89 1.13 0.95 -11.15
CA VAL A 89 -0.05 0.90 -12.01
C VAL A 89 0.34 0.35 -13.36
N TYR A 90 -0.24 -0.79 -13.71
CA TYR A 90 0.09 -1.54 -14.93
C TYR A 90 1.61 -1.75 -15.09
N GLY A 91 2.30 -2.03 -13.97
CA GLY A 91 3.74 -2.31 -13.94
C GLY A 91 4.65 -1.07 -13.92
N ASN A 92 4.09 0.14 -13.81
CA ASN A 92 4.86 1.39 -13.78
C ASN A 92 4.63 2.12 -12.45
N ASP A 93 5.71 2.61 -11.84
CA ASP A 93 5.62 3.44 -10.63
C ASP A 93 5.49 4.93 -11.03
N PRO A 94 4.45 5.63 -10.54
CA PRO A 94 4.30 7.07 -10.74
C PRO A 94 5.44 7.93 -10.21
N TYR A 95 6.31 7.37 -9.37
CA TYR A 95 7.53 8.03 -8.90
C TYR A 95 8.48 8.38 -10.05
N TYR A 96 8.53 7.54 -11.10
CA TYR A 96 9.44 7.71 -12.23
C TYR A 96 8.78 8.48 -13.37
N ASP A 97 9.59 9.30 -14.06
CA ASP A 97 9.15 10.13 -15.20
C ASP A 97 8.57 9.28 -16.34
N GLU A 98 8.98 8.02 -16.46
CA GLU A 98 8.51 7.07 -17.46
C GLU A 98 7.00 6.83 -17.39
N PHE A 99 6.42 6.82 -16.19
CA PHE A 99 4.97 6.71 -16.01
C PHE A 99 4.22 7.87 -16.69
N TRP A 100 4.79 9.06 -16.65
CA TRP A 100 4.17 10.27 -17.16
C TRP A 100 4.42 10.52 -18.66
N GLN A 101 5.32 9.71 -19.27
CA GLN A 101 5.61 9.85 -20.69
C GLN A 101 4.36 9.60 -21.53
N ASN A 102 4.08 10.55 -22.46
CA ASN A 102 2.92 10.53 -23.35
C ASN A 102 1.54 10.64 -22.67
N LEU A 103 1.49 10.98 -21.40
CA LEU A 103 0.27 11.26 -20.67
C LEU A 103 0.23 12.74 -20.25
N SER A 104 -0.92 13.38 -20.38
CA SER A 104 -1.17 14.58 -19.62
C SER A 104 -1.28 14.24 -18.13
N VAL A 105 -1.06 15.20 -17.24
CA VAL A 105 -1.21 14.99 -15.79
C VAL A 105 -2.59 14.44 -15.45
N LYS A 106 -3.64 14.91 -16.12
CA LYS A 106 -5.01 14.43 -15.92
C LYS A 106 -5.16 12.96 -16.32
N GLU A 107 -4.61 12.56 -17.46
CA GLU A 107 -4.65 11.17 -17.92
C GLU A 107 -3.86 10.27 -16.96
N GLY A 108 -2.67 10.68 -16.53
CA GLY A 108 -1.86 9.91 -15.57
C GLY A 108 -2.60 9.68 -14.25
N ILE A 109 -3.25 10.71 -13.70
CA ILE A 109 -4.04 10.58 -12.47
C ILE A 109 -5.26 9.68 -12.69
N SER A 110 -5.98 9.81 -13.82
CA SER A 110 -7.10 8.92 -14.16
C SER A 110 -6.64 7.46 -14.29
N THR A 111 -5.55 7.23 -14.99
CA THR A 111 -4.94 5.89 -15.14
C THR A 111 -4.59 5.26 -13.79
N TYR A 112 -4.08 6.06 -12.85
CA TYR A 112 -3.80 5.58 -11.50
C TYR A 112 -5.06 5.11 -10.78
N TYR A 113 -6.13 5.90 -10.79
CA TYR A 113 -7.40 5.52 -10.16
C TYR A 113 -8.07 4.32 -10.85
N GLU A 114 -7.95 4.21 -12.18
CA GLU A 114 -8.40 3.03 -12.92
C GLU A 114 -7.63 1.78 -12.48
N GLY A 115 -6.31 1.87 -12.32
CA GLY A 115 -5.48 0.78 -11.81
C GLY A 115 -5.87 0.33 -10.40
N ILE A 116 -6.24 1.28 -9.52
CA ILE A 116 -6.80 0.97 -8.19
C ILE A 116 -8.10 0.16 -8.33
N ILE A 117 -9.04 0.64 -9.14
CA ILE A 117 -10.32 -0.03 -9.35
C ILE A 117 -10.11 -1.45 -9.89
N ASP A 118 -9.19 -1.62 -10.84
CA ASP A 118 -8.89 -2.94 -11.39
C ASP A 118 -8.24 -3.87 -10.36
N SER A 119 -7.37 -3.36 -9.52
CA SER A 119 -6.78 -4.11 -8.40
C SER A 119 -7.84 -4.54 -7.38
N LEU A 120 -8.74 -3.65 -7.00
CA LEU A 120 -9.81 -3.93 -6.04
C LEU A 120 -10.85 -4.95 -6.52
N LYS A 121 -10.97 -5.18 -7.83
CA LYS A 121 -11.84 -6.23 -8.38
C LYS A 121 -11.32 -7.64 -8.10
N VAL A 122 -10.02 -7.81 -7.90
CA VAL A 122 -9.37 -9.11 -7.84
C VAL A 122 -8.52 -9.34 -6.59
N CYS A 123 -8.05 -8.28 -5.93
CA CYS A 123 -7.30 -8.35 -4.67
C CYS A 123 -8.26 -8.11 -3.50
N SER A 124 -8.34 -9.06 -2.58
CA SER A 124 -9.27 -8.98 -1.43
C SER A 124 -8.61 -9.16 -0.06
N ASN A 125 -7.36 -9.65 -0.03
CA ASN A 125 -6.68 -9.99 1.20
C ASN A 125 -5.87 -8.82 1.77
N PHE A 126 -6.56 -7.79 2.26
CA PHE A 126 -6.00 -6.66 3.01
C PHE A 126 -7.06 -6.11 3.98
N ASP A 127 -6.69 -5.27 4.93
CA ASP A 127 -7.59 -4.69 5.93
C ASP A 127 -7.97 -3.25 5.62
N VAL A 128 -6.99 -2.43 5.25
CA VAL A 128 -7.21 -1.03 4.85
C VAL A 128 -6.49 -0.75 3.52
N TYR A 129 -7.02 0.23 2.79
CA TYR A 129 -6.35 0.75 1.60
C TYR A 129 -5.45 1.93 1.98
N GLY A 130 -4.17 1.84 1.63
CA GLY A 130 -3.16 2.86 1.91
C GLY A 130 -3.28 4.07 0.98
N HIS A 131 -2.81 5.21 1.43
CA HIS A 131 -2.61 6.50 0.73
C HIS A 131 -3.22 6.58 -0.69
N LEU A 132 -4.55 6.67 -0.76
CA LEU A 132 -5.32 6.74 -2.02
C LEU A 132 -4.82 7.83 -2.98
N ASP A 133 -4.18 8.85 -2.45
CA ASP A 133 -3.66 10.01 -3.15
C ASP A 133 -2.16 9.95 -3.47
N TYR A 134 -1.54 8.76 -3.41
CA TYR A 134 -0.12 8.54 -3.69
C TYR A 134 0.34 9.21 -4.99
N ILE A 135 -0.46 9.11 -6.06
CA ILE A 135 -0.20 9.70 -7.36
C ILE A 135 0.07 11.21 -7.31
N ILE A 136 -0.59 11.94 -6.38
CA ILE A 136 -0.49 13.40 -6.28
C ILE A 136 0.90 13.82 -5.80
N ARG A 137 1.55 12.95 -5.03
CA ARG A 137 2.89 13.18 -4.50
C ARG A 137 3.93 13.35 -5.61
N TYR A 138 3.71 12.70 -6.76
CA TYR A 138 4.64 12.63 -7.88
C TYR A 138 4.12 13.29 -9.17
N ALA A 139 2.87 13.71 -9.20
CA ALA A 139 2.29 14.35 -10.37
C ALA A 139 3.05 15.63 -10.77
N PRO A 140 3.41 15.79 -12.04
CA PRO A 140 4.02 17.02 -12.53
C PRO A 140 3.15 18.24 -12.23
N GLY A 141 3.71 19.27 -11.58
CA GLY A 141 2.96 20.47 -11.18
C GLY A 141 1.85 20.23 -10.15
N LYS A 142 2.05 19.26 -9.26
CA LYS A 142 1.09 18.78 -8.25
C LYS A 142 0.34 19.87 -7.49
N ASP A 143 1.01 20.97 -7.15
CA ASP A 143 0.43 22.04 -6.32
C ASP A 143 -0.63 22.88 -7.06
N THR A 144 -0.70 22.77 -8.38
CA THR A 144 -1.60 23.59 -9.23
C THR A 144 -2.54 22.77 -10.11
N ALA A 145 -2.26 21.51 -10.30
CA ALA A 145 -2.94 20.65 -11.29
C ALA A 145 -4.02 19.74 -10.69
N TYR A 146 -3.99 19.48 -9.38
CA TYR A 146 -4.92 18.54 -8.76
C TYR A 146 -6.13 19.24 -8.16
N ASN A 147 -7.30 18.81 -8.61
CA ASN A 147 -8.58 19.11 -7.97
C ASN A 147 -9.34 17.78 -7.84
N TRP A 148 -9.55 17.30 -6.62
CA TRP A 148 -10.22 16.03 -6.34
C TRP A 148 -11.60 15.89 -7.01
N LYS A 149 -12.32 17.01 -7.24
CA LYS A 149 -13.64 17.02 -7.90
C LYS A 149 -13.59 16.51 -9.32
N ASP A 150 -12.45 16.67 -9.99
CA ASP A 150 -12.27 16.21 -11.37
C ASP A 150 -12.16 14.69 -11.46
N TYR A 151 -11.95 14.02 -10.30
CA TYR A 151 -11.78 12.59 -10.15
C TYR A 151 -12.81 11.97 -9.20
N SER A 152 -13.86 12.72 -8.83
CA SER A 152 -14.86 12.29 -7.83
C SER A 152 -15.50 10.95 -8.17
N ASP A 153 -15.80 10.69 -9.45
CA ASP A 153 -16.42 9.43 -9.88
C ASP A 153 -15.52 8.21 -9.63
N TYR A 154 -14.21 8.34 -9.83
CA TYR A 154 -13.23 7.31 -9.50
C TYR A 154 -13.15 7.11 -7.99
N ILE A 155 -12.99 8.20 -7.24
CA ILE A 155 -12.87 8.18 -5.78
C ILE A 155 -14.13 7.57 -5.16
N ASP A 156 -15.32 7.98 -5.58
CA ASP A 156 -16.59 7.43 -5.11
C ASP A 156 -16.72 5.94 -5.43
N THR A 157 -16.26 5.50 -6.61
CA THR A 157 -16.25 4.10 -7.00
C THR A 157 -15.33 3.28 -6.09
N ILE A 158 -14.10 3.75 -5.86
CA ILE A 158 -13.13 3.09 -4.99
C ILE A 158 -13.69 2.99 -3.56
N LEU A 159 -14.19 4.09 -3.01
CA LEU A 159 -14.74 4.11 -1.66
C LEU A 159 -15.93 3.15 -1.51
N ARG A 160 -16.83 3.05 -2.50
CA ARG A 160 -17.92 2.07 -2.49
C ARG A 160 -17.38 0.65 -2.49
N MET A 161 -16.42 0.33 -3.36
CA MET A 161 -15.82 -1.00 -3.39
C MET A 161 -15.18 -1.37 -2.05
N LEU A 162 -14.49 -0.45 -1.40
CA LEU A 162 -13.90 -0.67 -0.09
C LEU A 162 -14.99 -0.92 0.97
N ILE A 163 -16.03 -0.10 1.02
CA ILE A 163 -17.16 -0.26 1.96
C ILE A 163 -17.87 -1.60 1.74
N GLU A 164 -18.20 -1.95 0.49
CA GLU A 164 -18.89 -3.19 0.15
C GLU A 164 -18.09 -4.44 0.54
N ASN A 165 -16.76 -4.34 0.53
CA ASN A 165 -15.84 -5.40 0.94
C ASN A 165 -15.40 -5.31 2.41
N GLY A 166 -15.97 -4.39 3.19
CA GLY A 166 -15.66 -4.21 4.62
C GLY A 166 -14.21 -3.77 4.89
N LYS A 167 -13.62 -3.00 3.94
CA LYS A 167 -12.25 -2.49 4.05
C LYS A 167 -12.24 -1.06 4.56
N GLY A 168 -11.22 -0.73 5.36
CA GLY A 168 -10.95 0.64 5.77
C GLY A 168 -10.10 1.42 4.76
N ILE A 169 -9.81 2.68 5.09
CA ILE A 169 -8.82 3.51 4.40
C ILE A 169 -7.80 4.03 5.40
N GLU A 170 -6.58 4.23 4.94
CA GLU A 170 -5.56 4.93 5.69
C GLU A 170 -5.70 6.45 5.50
N ILE A 171 -5.46 7.20 6.58
CA ILE A 171 -5.18 8.64 6.49
C ILE A 171 -3.71 8.83 6.79
N ASN A 172 -2.93 9.03 5.73
CA ASN A 172 -1.49 9.26 5.82
C ASN A 172 -1.23 10.74 6.11
N THR A 173 -0.44 11.03 7.17
CA THR A 173 -0.18 12.41 7.65
C THR A 173 1.30 12.77 7.60
#